data_a227aaa0ff674bf8c25f971cddf6a701
#
_entry.id   a227aaa0ff674bf8c25f971cddf6a701
#
_cell.length_a   1.000
_cell.length_b   1.000
_cell.length_c   1.000
_cell.angle_alpha   90.00
_cell.angle_beta   90.00
_cell.angle_gamma   90.00
#
_symmetry.space_group_name_H-M   'P 1'
#
loop_
_entity.id
_entity.type
_entity.pdbx_description
1 polymer ?
#
loop_
_entity_poly.entity_id
_entity_poly.type
_entity_poly.pdbx_seq_one_letter_code
_entity_poly.pdbx_strand_id
1 'polypeptide(L)'
;MNRHNAKRFSRGDIVEIEWFDTHSTDRLTHSEIEELEEPGPTVAYGVVLRSGVRYVTIANELCLDTASDGNWVEQIPHGAIRRFRKLGKRDIDLTEVER
;
A
#
# COMPACT_ATOMS: atom_id res chain seq x y z
N MET A 1 13.34 4.13 -14.84
CA MET A 1 12.31 4.27 -13.83
C MET A 1 11.06 4.88 -14.43
N ASN A 2 9.92 4.33 -14.10
CA ASN A 2 8.65 4.76 -14.67
C ASN A 2 8.03 5.90 -13.86
N ARG A 3 8.17 7.12 -14.36
CA ARG A 3 7.61 8.31 -13.71
C ARG A 3 6.07 8.33 -13.69
N HIS A 4 5.42 7.56 -14.56
CA HIS A 4 3.96 7.46 -14.57
C HIS A 4 3.42 6.88 -13.27
N ASN A 5 4.19 6.06 -12.58
CA ASN A 5 3.77 5.48 -11.31
C ASN A 5 3.51 6.55 -10.25
N ALA A 6 4.32 7.62 -10.22
CA ALA A 6 4.12 8.70 -9.26
C ALA A 6 2.83 9.48 -9.50
N LYS A 7 2.28 9.42 -10.73
CA LYS A 7 1.04 10.11 -11.11
C LYS A 7 -0.18 9.19 -11.11
N ARG A 8 0.03 7.91 -10.84
CA ARG A 8 -1.03 6.89 -10.86
C ARG A 8 -2.09 7.15 -9.80
N PHE A 9 -1.65 7.63 -8.65
CA PHE A 9 -2.51 7.98 -7.54
C PHE A 9 -2.23 9.40 -7.09
N SER A 10 -3.22 10.04 -6.53
CA SER A 10 -3.09 11.37 -5.92
C SER A 10 -3.36 11.29 -4.43
N ARG A 11 -2.70 12.15 -3.67
CA ARG A 11 -2.97 12.27 -2.24
C ARG A 11 -4.47 12.50 -2.01
N GLY A 12 -5.02 11.74 -1.08
CA GLY A 12 -6.43 11.84 -0.76
C GLY A 12 -7.31 10.85 -1.52
N ASP A 13 -6.80 10.19 -2.56
CA ASP A 13 -7.56 9.13 -3.23
C ASP A 13 -7.89 8.03 -2.24
N ILE A 14 -9.17 7.67 -2.17
CA ILE A 14 -9.61 6.51 -1.41
C ILE A 14 -9.60 5.35 -2.37
N VAL A 15 -8.82 4.32 -2.05
CA VAL A 15 -8.51 3.26 -3.00
C VAL A 15 -8.75 1.86 -2.46
N GLU A 16 -9.06 0.98 -3.38
CA GLU A 16 -9.00 -0.47 -3.21
C GLU A 16 -7.89 -0.96 -4.11
N ILE A 17 -6.88 -1.61 -3.54
CA ILE A 17 -5.73 -2.11 -4.31
C ILE A 17 -5.61 -3.61 -4.13
N GLU A 18 -5.64 -4.33 -5.24
CA GLU A 18 -5.37 -5.76 -5.27
C GLU A 18 -3.93 -5.95 -5.71
N TRP A 19 -3.14 -6.60 -4.88
CA TRP A 19 -1.71 -6.74 -5.12
C TRP A 19 -1.17 -8.05 -4.58
N PHE A 20 0.02 -8.42 -5.04
CA PHE A 20 0.70 -9.60 -4.57
C PHE A 20 1.67 -9.22 -3.45
N ASP A 21 1.23 -9.51 -2.21
CA ASP A 21 2.05 -9.26 -1.03
C ASP A 21 3.05 -10.40 -0.89
N THR A 22 4.27 -10.17 -1.36
CA THR A 22 5.33 -11.15 -1.24
C THR A 22 5.97 -11.08 0.14
N HIS A 23 6.18 -12.23 0.74
CA HIS A 23 6.86 -12.32 2.02
C HIS A 23 7.94 -13.40 1.95
N SER A 24 8.99 -13.22 2.75
CA SER A 24 10.06 -14.20 2.87
C SER A 24 9.68 -15.25 3.90
N THR A 25 9.96 -16.50 3.58
CA THR A 25 9.91 -17.57 4.56
C THR A 25 11.33 -18.02 4.86
N ASP A 26 11.54 -18.55 6.06
CA ASP A 26 12.82 -19.05 6.49
C ASP A 26 13.22 -20.34 5.72
N ARG A 27 14.34 -20.91 6.12
CA ARG A 27 14.90 -22.11 5.49
C ARG A 27 13.86 -23.19 5.32
N LEU A 28 13.71 -23.65 4.09
CA LEU A 28 12.77 -24.70 3.75
C LEU A 28 13.50 -25.95 3.27
N THR A 29 12.98 -27.10 3.62
CA THR A 29 13.41 -28.37 3.03
C THR A 29 12.87 -28.47 1.59
N HIS A 30 13.42 -29.39 0.80
CA HIS A 30 12.95 -29.60 -0.57
C HIS A 30 11.47 -29.98 -0.63
N SER A 31 10.99 -30.80 0.31
CA SER A 31 9.58 -31.16 0.36
C SER A 31 8.70 -29.96 0.68
N GLU A 32 9.13 -29.11 1.59
CA GLU A 32 8.39 -27.90 1.93
C GLU A 32 8.34 -26.91 0.75
N ILE A 33 9.43 -26.83 -0.03
CA ILE A 33 9.45 -26.00 -1.24
C ILE A 33 8.46 -26.50 -2.26
N GLU A 34 8.37 -27.82 -2.44
CA GLU A 34 7.40 -28.44 -3.38
C GLU A 34 5.95 -28.21 -2.95
N GLU A 35 5.70 -28.09 -1.66
CA GLU A 35 4.38 -27.84 -1.10
C GLU A 35 4.00 -26.36 -1.06
N LEU A 36 4.93 -25.45 -1.37
CA LEU A 36 4.65 -24.03 -1.37
C LEU A 36 3.60 -23.68 -2.40
N GLU A 37 2.56 -23.02 -1.93
CA GLU A 37 1.56 -22.43 -2.81
C GLU A 37 2.03 -21.03 -3.24
N GLU A 38 1.70 -20.65 -4.45
CA GLU A 38 1.93 -19.27 -4.89
C GLU A 38 1.09 -18.34 -4.03
N PRO A 39 1.66 -17.18 -3.59
CA PRO A 39 0.89 -16.23 -2.81
C PRO A 39 -0.29 -15.71 -3.64
N GLY A 40 -1.46 -15.78 -3.06
CA GLY A 40 -2.65 -15.20 -3.65
C GLY A 40 -2.66 -13.68 -3.54
N PRO A 41 -3.51 -13.01 -4.30
CA PRO A 41 -3.62 -11.57 -4.18
C PRO A 41 -4.25 -11.16 -2.86
N THR A 42 -3.78 -10.04 -2.35
CA THR A 42 -4.30 -9.39 -1.15
C THR A 42 -5.02 -8.11 -1.57
N VAL A 43 -6.12 -7.81 -0.93
CA VAL A 43 -6.85 -6.57 -1.19
C VAL A 43 -6.64 -5.62 -0.02
N ALA A 44 -6.14 -4.44 -0.33
CA ALA A 44 -5.94 -3.37 0.65
C ALA A 44 -6.87 -2.21 0.34
N TYR A 45 -7.39 -1.62 1.41
CA TYR A 45 -8.21 -0.42 1.33
C TYR A 45 -7.53 0.69 2.12
N GLY A 46 -7.55 1.88 1.59
CA GLY A 46 -6.96 3.00 2.32
C GLY A 46 -7.03 4.30 1.58
N VAL A 47 -6.45 5.31 2.19
CA VAL A 47 -6.34 6.66 1.63
C VAL A 47 -4.90 6.90 1.23
N VAL A 48 -4.69 7.32 -0.01
CA VAL A 48 -3.35 7.61 -0.51
C VAL A 48 -2.76 8.81 0.21
N LEU A 49 -1.62 8.62 0.83
CA LEU A 49 -0.85 9.68 1.45
C LEU A 49 0.21 10.22 0.49
N ARG A 50 0.81 9.33 -0.28
CA ARG A 50 1.84 9.67 -1.23
C ARG A 50 1.94 8.60 -2.32
N SER A 51 2.15 9.02 -3.54
CA SER A 51 2.46 8.12 -4.65
C SER A 51 3.85 8.46 -5.17
N GLY A 52 4.81 7.61 -4.86
CA GLY A 52 6.18 7.75 -5.36
C GLY A 52 6.39 6.94 -6.63
N VAL A 53 7.63 6.93 -7.11
CA VAL A 53 7.98 6.19 -8.32
C VAL A 53 7.88 4.67 -8.13
N ARG A 54 8.27 4.19 -6.96
CA ARG A 54 8.31 2.75 -6.65
C ARG A 54 7.12 2.27 -5.85
N TYR A 55 6.63 3.10 -4.94
CA TYR A 55 5.61 2.70 -3.96
C TYR A 55 4.50 3.71 -3.91
N VAL A 56 3.30 3.22 -3.67
CA VAL A 56 2.20 4.03 -3.17
C VAL A 56 2.08 3.78 -1.67
N THR A 57 1.94 4.84 -0.89
CA THR A 57 1.74 4.76 0.55
C THR A 57 0.30 5.07 0.86
N ILE A 58 -0.39 4.12 1.48
CA ILE A 58 -1.78 4.29 1.87
C ILE A 58 -1.93 4.20 3.38
N ALA A 59 -2.89 4.93 3.92
CA ALA A 59 -3.28 4.83 5.31
C ALA A 59 -4.52 3.96 5.42
N ASN A 60 -4.41 2.85 6.13
CA ASN A 60 -5.54 2.01 6.46
C ASN A 60 -6.36 2.64 7.58
N GLU A 61 -5.69 3.39 8.43
CA GLU A 61 -6.28 4.12 9.53
C GLU A 61 -5.53 5.44 9.68
N LEU A 62 -6.27 6.53 9.61
CA LEU A 62 -5.74 7.89 9.78
C LEU A 62 -6.21 8.43 11.11
N CYS A 63 -5.26 8.74 11.98
CA CYS A 63 -5.57 9.48 13.18
C CYS A 63 -5.53 10.98 12.88
N LEU A 64 -6.64 11.66 13.09
CA LEU A 64 -6.75 13.09 12.84
C LEU A 64 -6.35 13.92 14.05
N ASP A 65 -6.06 13.26 15.17
CA ASP A 65 -5.58 13.93 16.37
C ASP A 65 -4.06 14.05 16.32
N THR A 66 -3.56 15.27 16.29
CA THR A 66 -2.13 15.56 16.24
C THR A 66 -1.37 15.10 17.48
N ALA A 67 -2.05 14.83 18.57
CA ALA A 67 -1.42 14.28 19.78
C ALA A 67 -1.21 12.77 19.72
N SER A 68 -1.70 12.10 18.68
CA SER A 68 -1.61 10.66 18.52
C SER A 68 -0.23 10.25 17.97
N ASP A 69 0.21 9.06 18.35
CA ASP A 69 1.54 8.54 18.05
C ASP A 69 1.68 7.90 16.67
N GLY A 70 0.73 8.06 15.79
CA GLY A 70 0.92 7.59 14.43
C GLY A 70 -0.30 7.02 13.76
N ASN A 71 -0.07 6.56 12.56
CA ASN A 71 -1.09 6.04 11.66
C ASN A 71 -0.70 4.66 11.18
N TRP A 72 -1.68 3.84 10.88
CA TRP A 72 -1.43 2.55 10.23
C TRP A 72 -1.27 2.80 8.74
N VAL A 73 -0.05 2.62 8.26
CA VAL A 73 0.26 2.83 6.85
C VAL A 73 0.83 1.57 6.22
N GLU A 74 0.66 1.48 4.92
CA GLU A 74 1.16 0.38 4.13
C GLU A 74 1.82 0.95 2.87
N GLN A 75 2.98 0.43 2.54
CA GLN A 75 3.67 0.78 1.31
C GLN A 75 3.53 -0.35 0.32
N ILE A 76 2.91 -0.08 -0.81
CA ILE A 76 2.66 -1.09 -1.83
C ILE A 76 3.50 -0.79 -3.06
N PRO A 77 4.38 -1.72 -3.48
CA PRO A 77 5.15 -1.53 -4.71
C PRO A 77 4.21 -1.45 -5.92
N HIS A 78 4.39 -0.45 -6.76
CA HIS A 78 3.56 -0.33 -7.97
C HIS A 78 3.64 -1.59 -8.84
N GLY A 79 4.82 -2.19 -8.93
CA GLY A 79 5.00 -3.42 -9.71
C GLY A 79 4.26 -4.63 -9.18
N ALA A 80 3.82 -4.61 -7.94
CA ALA A 80 3.07 -5.69 -7.33
C ALA A 80 1.55 -5.51 -7.47
N ILE A 81 1.11 -4.35 -7.91
CA ILE A 81 -0.32 -4.06 -8.06
C ILE A 81 -0.88 -4.78 -9.28
N ARG A 82 -1.87 -5.62 -9.03
CA ARG A 82 -2.57 -6.32 -10.09
C ARG A 82 -3.68 -5.45 -10.69
N ARG A 83 -4.45 -4.81 -9.85
CA ARG A 83 -5.50 -3.86 -10.24
C ARG A 83 -5.88 -2.98 -9.07
N PHE A 84 -6.51 -1.86 -9.36
CA PHE A 84 -6.98 -0.95 -8.34
C PHE A 84 -8.24 -0.22 -8.76
N ARG A 85 -8.99 0.28 -7.79
CA ARG A 85 -10.14 1.16 -8.01
C ARG A 85 -10.01 2.39 -7.12
N LYS A 86 -10.35 3.53 -7.67
CA LYS A 86 -10.53 4.74 -6.88
C LYS A 86 -11.98 4.82 -6.43
N LEU A 87 -12.21 4.84 -5.14
CA LEU A 87 -13.53 4.79 -4.55
C LEU A 87 -14.04 6.18 -4.18
N GLY A 88 -13.17 7.16 -4.05
CA GLY A 88 -13.51 8.50 -3.67
C GLY A 88 -12.28 9.33 -3.43
N LYS A 89 -12.47 10.48 -2.81
CA LYS A 89 -11.39 11.38 -2.47
C LYS A 89 -11.64 12.07 -1.14
N ARG A 90 -10.56 12.31 -0.40
CA ARG A 90 -10.58 13.02 0.86
C ARG A 90 -9.44 14.02 0.89
N ASP A 91 -9.70 15.21 1.38
CA ASP A 91 -8.64 16.18 1.63
C ASP A 91 -7.80 15.75 2.81
N ILE A 92 -6.49 15.75 2.63
CA ILE A 92 -5.53 15.37 3.66
C ILE A 92 -4.47 16.44 3.78
N ASP A 93 -4.29 16.92 5.01
CA ASP A 93 -3.20 17.82 5.35
C ASP A 93 -2.10 17.05 6.06
N LEU A 94 -1.07 16.69 5.31
CA LEU A 94 0.07 15.95 5.86
C LEU A 94 0.90 16.75 6.84
N THR A 95 0.79 18.08 6.82
CA THR A 95 1.48 18.91 7.81
C THR A 95 1.02 18.59 9.23
N GLU A 96 -0.25 18.24 9.37
CA GLU A 96 -0.80 17.80 10.66
C GLU A 96 -0.47 16.36 10.99
N VAL A 97 -0.39 15.51 9.97
CA VAL A 97 -0.15 14.06 10.13
C VAL A 97 1.31 13.75 10.42
N GLU A 98 2.24 14.53 9.88
CA GLU A 98 3.69 14.29 9.97
C GLU A 98 4.36 14.84 11.25
N ARG A 99 3.65 15.45 12.10
CA ARG A 99 4.20 16.01 13.34
C ARG A 99 4.53 14.97 14.39
#